data_03b93817561094479bcfbc53a1bb89e5
#
_entry.id   03b93817561094479bcfbc53a1bb89e5
#
_cell.length_a   1.000
_cell.length_b   1.000
_cell.length_c   1.000
_cell.angle_alpha   90.00
_cell.angle_beta   90.00
_cell.angle_gamma   90.00
#
_symmetry.space_group_name_H-M   'P 1'
#
loop_
_entity.id
_entity.type
_entity.pdbx_description
1 polymer ?
#
loop_
_entity_poly.entity_id
_entity_poly.type
_entity_poly.pdbx_seq_one_letter_code
_entity_poly.pdbx_strand_id
1 'polypeptide(L)'
;IAYLAIAAFYAVTVSGHVKSTIPLLLLLLAAFAVLAAMHEKEFSRENWDQLRQILPDLLFLLGGILTLFGTKMYLDSAYHPTWGDRSDGRKLRSLDPMAVVANYIMPTRVGSSNFIRESVEISAMERYIREKRKQGFTNLGVTHVFLAAYVQCVAKYPALNRFLSGQQVYSRDDDIQFCMMVKEEMSTDAAESAIKLHLTQTDSVEEIYRKMNEQVTRIKEASDASDFDKTAKLLSLIPGVVFKFVVWVLKVMDY
;
A
#
# COMPACT_ATOMS: atom_id res chain seq x y z
N ILE A 1 -30.19 -5.36 -8.91
CA ILE A 1 -29.67 -4.18 -8.19
C ILE A 1 -29.46 -4.52 -6.71
N ALA A 2 -30.48 -5.04 -5.97
CA ALA A 2 -30.35 -5.41 -4.56
C ALA A 2 -29.24 -6.42 -4.29
N TYR A 3 -29.13 -7.46 -5.12
CA TYR A 3 -28.06 -8.47 -5.01
C TYR A 3 -26.65 -7.86 -5.20
N LEU A 4 -26.47 -6.96 -6.15
CA LEU A 4 -25.20 -6.25 -6.37
C LEU A 4 -24.84 -5.35 -5.17
N ALA A 5 -25.81 -4.66 -4.62
CA ALA A 5 -25.59 -3.84 -3.41
C ALA A 5 -25.17 -4.70 -2.22
N ILE A 6 -25.83 -5.86 -2.02
CA ILE A 6 -25.48 -6.82 -0.97
C ILE A 6 -24.09 -7.42 -1.22
N ALA A 7 -23.79 -7.83 -2.45
CA ALA A 7 -22.48 -8.40 -2.81
C ALA A 7 -21.34 -7.37 -2.68
N ALA A 8 -21.58 -6.12 -3.08
CA ALA A 8 -20.62 -5.03 -2.89
C ALA A 8 -20.42 -4.70 -1.40
N PHE A 9 -21.51 -4.64 -0.62
CA PHE A 9 -21.43 -4.44 0.82
C PHE A 9 -20.68 -5.59 1.51
N TYR A 10 -20.94 -6.83 1.11
CA TYR A 10 -20.22 -8.01 1.60
C TYR A 10 -18.73 -7.95 1.25
N ALA A 11 -18.40 -7.71 -0.01
CA ALA A 11 -16.99 -7.61 -0.45
C ALA A 11 -16.24 -6.52 0.31
N VAL A 12 -16.88 -5.38 0.55
CA VAL A 12 -16.34 -4.25 1.30
C VAL A 12 -16.14 -4.59 2.77
N THR A 13 -17.14 -5.18 3.42
CA THR A 13 -17.08 -5.52 4.85
C THR A 13 -16.10 -6.64 5.14
N VAL A 14 -16.05 -7.65 4.28
CA VAL A 14 -15.19 -8.83 4.46
C VAL A 14 -13.75 -8.53 4.10
N SER A 15 -13.50 -7.77 3.03
CA SER A 15 -12.13 -7.46 2.59
C SER A 15 -11.48 -6.31 3.35
N GLY A 16 -12.24 -5.48 4.06
CA GLY A 16 -11.73 -4.25 4.66
C GLY A 16 -11.27 -3.18 3.65
N HIS A 17 -11.40 -3.48 2.36
CA HIS A 17 -10.95 -2.64 1.24
C HIS A 17 -12.08 -1.74 0.70
N VAL A 18 -12.82 -1.06 1.57
CA VAL A 18 -13.89 -0.12 1.18
C VAL A 18 -13.42 0.83 0.07
N LYS A 19 -12.20 1.35 0.22
CA LYS A 19 -11.65 2.38 -0.67
C LYS A 19 -11.25 1.88 -2.06
N SER A 20 -10.99 0.58 -2.22
CA SER A 20 -10.60 0.01 -3.52
C SER A 20 -11.76 -0.63 -4.29
N THR A 21 -12.73 -1.20 -3.59
CA THR A 21 -13.90 -1.85 -4.22
C THR A 21 -14.95 -0.87 -4.72
N ILE A 22 -15.21 0.22 -3.99
CA ILE A 22 -16.17 1.24 -4.43
C ILE A 22 -15.72 1.95 -5.71
N PRO A 23 -14.47 2.45 -5.83
CA PRO A 23 -13.99 3.06 -7.08
C PRO A 23 -13.99 2.10 -8.25
N LEU A 24 -13.63 0.82 -8.03
CA LEU A 24 -13.67 -0.19 -9.08
C LEU A 24 -15.12 -0.40 -9.57
N LEU A 25 -16.08 -0.48 -8.66
CA LEU A 25 -17.50 -0.59 -9.00
C LEU A 25 -17.99 0.63 -9.75
N LEU A 26 -17.64 1.84 -9.30
CA LEU A 26 -18.00 3.09 -9.97
C LEU A 26 -17.35 3.20 -11.36
N LEU A 27 -16.10 2.76 -11.49
CA LEU A 27 -15.40 2.75 -12.78
C LEU A 27 -16.01 1.75 -13.76
N LEU A 28 -16.42 0.58 -13.30
CA LEU A 28 -17.15 -0.40 -14.10
C LEU A 28 -18.53 0.12 -14.52
N LEU A 29 -19.27 0.77 -13.61
CA LEU A 29 -20.55 1.41 -13.92
C LEU A 29 -20.38 2.56 -14.91
N ALA A 30 -19.35 3.39 -14.75
CA ALA A 30 -19.03 4.48 -15.66
C ALA A 30 -18.62 3.94 -17.04
N ALA A 31 -17.77 2.91 -17.11
CA ALA A 31 -17.39 2.26 -18.36
C ALA A 31 -18.61 1.66 -19.09
N PHE A 32 -19.52 1.03 -18.33
CA PHE A 32 -20.77 0.51 -18.89
C PHE A 32 -21.68 1.64 -19.41
N ALA A 33 -21.82 2.74 -18.68
CA ALA A 33 -22.58 3.91 -19.11
C ALA A 33 -21.99 4.57 -20.37
N VAL A 34 -20.66 4.65 -20.47
CA VAL A 34 -19.96 5.17 -21.65
C VAL A 34 -20.16 4.25 -22.86
N LEU A 35 -20.02 2.93 -22.66
CA LEU A 35 -20.27 1.96 -23.73
C LEU A 35 -21.73 2.01 -24.20
N ALA A 36 -22.68 2.12 -23.28
CA ALA A 36 -24.09 2.28 -23.62
C ALA A 36 -24.35 3.59 -24.41
N ALA A 37 -23.75 4.71 -23.98
CA ALA A 37 -23.87 5.99 -24.66
C ALA A 37 -23.19 6.01 -26.05
N MET A 38 -22.05 5.31 -26.21
CA MET A 38 -21.38 5.17 -27.51
C MET A 38 -22.21 4.35 -28.51
N HIS A 39 -22.96 3.37 -28.02
CA HIS A 39 -23.85 2.54 -28.84
C HIS A 39 -25.23 3.18 -29.11
N GLU A 40 -25.58 4.26 -28.44
CA GLU A 40 -26.90 4.89 -28.54
C GLU A 40 -27.25 5.36 -29.96
N LYS A 41 -26.24 5.62 -30.81
CA LYS A 41 -26.43 6.01 -32.23
C LYS A 41 -26.77 4.86 -33.18
N GLU A 42 -26.47 3.61 -32.77
CA GLU A 42 -26.71 2.42 -33.59
C GLU A 42 -27.68 1.39 -32.92
N PHE A 43 -28.14 1.69 -31.71
CA PHE A 43 -28.96 0.74 -30.92
C PHE A 43 -30.44 0.87 -31.31
N SER A 44 -30.95 -0.16 -31.97
CA SER A 44 -32.39 -0.28 -32.25
C SER A 44 -33.18 -0.62 -30.98
N ARG A 45 -34.49 -0.35 -30.95
CA ARG A 45 -35.37 -0.75 -29.82
C ARG A 45 -35.27 -2.22 -29.47
N GLU A 46 -35.08 -3.06 -30.44
CA GLU A 46 -34.95 -4.51 -30.30
C GLU A 46 -33.70 -4.92 -29.51
N ASN A 47 -32.58 -4.19 -29.67
CA ASN A 47 -31.35 -4.41 -28.91
C ASN A 47 -31.49 -3.99 -27.44
N TRP A 48 -32.31 -2.98 -27.14
CA TRP A 48 -32.61 -2.58 -25.76
C TRP A 48 -33.42 -3.65 -25.01
N ASP A 49 -34.35 -4.31 -25.67
CA ASP A 49 -35.14 -5.39 -25.05
C ASP A 49 -34.29 -6.64 -24.79
N GLN A 50 -33.36 -6.96 -25.70
CA GLN A 50 -32.37 -8.03 -25.47
C GLN A 50 -31.43 -7.69 -24.30
N LEU A 51 -30.94 -6.45 -24.23
CA LEU A 51 -30.07 -6.01 -23.13
C LEU A 51 -30.80 -6.10 -21.78
N ARG A 52 -32.07 -5.69 -21.72
CA ARG A 52 -32.89 -5.80 -20.51
C ARG A 52 -33.08 -7.24 -20.05
N GLN A 53 -33.12 -8.20 -20.95
CA GLN A 53 -33.22 -9.62 -20.63
C GLN A 53 -31.90 -10.17 -20.07
N ILE A 54 -30.75 -9.76 -20.62
CA ILE A 54 -29.41 -10.22 -20.22
C ILE A 54 -28.88 -9.49 -18.98
N LEU A 55 -29.33 -8.24 -18.75
CA LEU A 55 -28.84 -7.40 -17.67
C LEU A 55 -28.92 -8.04 -16.27
N PRO A 56 -30.02 -8.73 -15.87
CA PRO A 56 -30.09 -9.39 -14.58
C PRO A 56 -29.03 -10.46 -14.40
N ASP A 57 -28.77 -11.27 -15.44
CA ASP A 57 -27.77 -12.35 -15.40
C ASP A 57 -26.35 -11.81 -15.31
N LEU A 58 -26.07 -10.73 -16.05
CA LEU A 58 -24.79 -10.04 -16.02
C LEU A 58 -24.53 -9.38 -14.65
N LEU A 59 -25.56 -8.80 -14.04
CA LEU A 59 -25.50 -8.25 -12.69
C LEU A 59 -25.33 -9.35 -11.63
N PHE A 60 -25.95 -10.50 -11.83
CA PHE A 60 -25.80 -11.65 -10.95
C PHE A 60 -24.37 -12.22 -11.03
N LEU A 61 -23.82 -12.37 -12.23
CA LEU A 61 -22.47 -12.84 -12.47
C LEU A 61 -21.43 -11.88 -11.86
N LEU A 62 -21.60 -10.57 -12.04
CA LEU A 62 -20.74 -9.54 -11.44
C LEU A 62 -20.76 -9.61 -9.91
N GLY A 63 -21.95 -9.76 -9.32
CA GLY A 63 -22.12 -9.96 -7.88
C GLY A 63 -21.43 -11.23 -7.37
N GLY A 64 -21.49 -12.32 -8.14
CA GLY A 64 -20.77 -13.55 -7.85
C GLY A 64 -19.26 -13.38 -7.85
N ILE A 65 -18.71 -12.70 -8.84
CA ILE A 65 -17.28 -12.39 -8.93
C ILE A 65 -16.84 -11.52 -7.74
N LEU A 66 -17.59 -10.49 -7.40
CA LEU A 66 -17.28 -9.62 -6.26
C LEU A 66 -17.29 -10.37 -4.93
N THR A 67 -18.26 -11.29 -4.74
CA THR A 67 -18.32 -12.13 -3.54
C THR A 67 -17.15 -13.10 -3.45
N LEU A 68 -16.81 -13.76 -4.53
CA LEU A 68 -15.65 -14.66 -4.59
C LEU A 68 -14.34 -13.93 -4.34
N PHE A 69 -14.18 -12.75 -4.94
CA PHE A 69 -13.01 -11.92 -4.73
C PHE A 69 -12.87 -11.46 -3.27
N GLY A 70 -13.95 -10.95 -2.67
CA GLY A 70 -13.98 -10.55 -1.27
C GLY A 70 -13.69 -11.71 -0.32
N THR A 71 -14.28 -12.88 -0.59
CA THR A 71 -14.04 -14.09 0.21
C THR A 71 -12.60 -14.57 0.10
N LYS A 72 -12.04 -14.58 -1.11
CA LYS A 72 -10.64 -14.94 -1.32
C LYS A 72 -9.71 -14.00 -0.56
N MET A 73 -9.89 -12.69 -0.67
CA MET A 73 -9.08 -11.71 0.06
C MET A 73 -9.18 -11.89 1.58
N TYR A 74 -10.37 -12.23 2.10
CA TYR A 74 -10.55 -12.52 3.51
C TYR A 74 -9.79 -13.76 3.95
N LEU A 75 -9.87 -14.85 3.18
CA LEU A 75 -9.19 -16.12 3.50
C LEU A 75 -7.66 -16.01 3.38
N ASP A 76 -7.16 -15.22 2.43
CA ASP A 76 -5.73 -15.00 2.21
C ASP A 76 -5.14 -14.01 3.25
N SER A 77 -5.96 -13.31 4.00
CA SER A 77 -5.53 -12.34 5.00
C SER A 77 -5.25 -13.01 6.34
N ALA A 78 -4.04 -12.87 6.84
CA ALA A 78 -3.70 -13.27 8.21
C ALA A 78 -4.40 -12.38 9.27
N TYR A 79 -4.94 -11.25 8.87
CA TYR A 79 -5.66 -10.30 9.67
C TYR A 79 -7.10 -10.14 9.15
N HIS A 80 -8.09 -10.36 10.03
CA HIS A 80 -9.50 -10.17 9.71
C HIS A 80 -9.93 -8.75 10.07
N PRO A 81 -10.09 -7.86 9.08
CA PRO A 81 -10.41 -6.46 9.34
C PRO A 81 -11.83 -6.31 9.91
N THR A 82 -11.97 -5.42 10.86
CA THR A 82 -13.27 -4.97 11.37
C THR A 82 -13.71 -3.69 10.67
N TRP A 83 -14.96 -3.28 10.87
CA TRP A 83 -15.48 -2.05 10.27
C TRP A 83 -14.59 -0.85 10.57
N GLY A 84 -14.17 -0.13 9.52
CA GLY A 84 -13.31 1.04 9.62
C GLY A 84 -11.81 0.74 9.68
N ASP A 85 -11.40 -0.54 9.62
CA ASP A 85 -10.00 -0.89 9.45
C ASP A 85 -9.57 -0.71 7.99
N ARG A 86 -8.28 -0.53 7.79
CA ARG A 86 -7.66 -0.45 6.45
C ARG A 86 -7.06 -1.80 6.07
N SER A 87 -6.78 -1.98 4.78
CA SER A 87 -6.05 -3.15 4.29
C SER A 87 -4.61 -3.25 4.82
N ASP A 88 -4.03 -2.11 5.19
CA ASP A 88 -2.66 -1.98 5.63
C ASP A 88 -2.54 -1.65 7.13
N GLY A 89 -3.64 -1.70 7.89
CA GLY A 89 -3.59 -1.45 9.31
C GLY A 89 -4.91 -1.47 10.05
N ARG A 90 -4.86 -1.88 11.31
CA ARG A 90 -5.97 -1.93 12.24
C ARG A 90 -6.21 -0.56 12.88
N LYS A 91 -7.45 -0.06 12.84
CA LYS A 91 -7.84 1.20 13.49
C LYS A 91 -7.74 1.08 15.01
N LEU A 92 -7.03 2.00 15.64
CA LEU A 92 -6.98 2.08 17.09
C LEU A 92 -8.19 2.84 17.63
N ARG A 93 -9.01 2.13 18.43
CA ARG A 93 -10.26 2.65 19.00
C ARG A 93 -10.12 3.10 20.46
N SER A 94 -9.05 2.65 21.14
CA SER A 94 -8.78 2.93 22.55
C SER A 94 -7.58 3.85 22.74
N LEU A 95 -7.58 4.99 22.01
CA LEU A 95 -6.55 6.02 22.18
C LEU A 95 -6.92 6.96 23.32
N ASP A 96 -5.88 7.50 23.96
CA ASP A 96 -6.04 8.62 24.87
C ASP A 96 -6.68 9.81 24.15
N PRO A 97 -7.68 10.50 24.77
CA PRO A 97 -8.37 11.63 24.15
C PRO A 97 -7.42 12.73 23.64
N MET A 98 -6.34 13.00 24.35
CA MET A 98 -5.33 13.99 23.91
C MET A 98 -4.60 13.55 22.64
N ALA A 99 -4.31 12.27 22.49
CA ALA A 99 -3.70 11.74 21.26
C ALA A 99 -4.66 11.86 20.06
N VAL A 100 -5.96 11.74 20.27
CA VAL A 100 -6.95 11.99 19.21
C VAL A 100 -6.98 13.47 18.83
N VAL A 101 -7.06 14.36 19.80
CA VAL A 101 -7.09 15.83 19.58
C VAL A 101 -5.82 16.30 18.89
N ALA A 102 -4.65 15.77 19.23
CA ALA A 102 -3.36 16.13 18.64
C ALA A 102 -3.36 15.96 17.11
N ASN A 103 -4.04 14.94 16.58
CA ASN A 103 -4.12 14.69 15.13
C ASN A 103 -4.87 15.79 14.37
N TYR A 104 -5.77 16.51 15.04
CA TYR A 104 -6.49 17.65 14.45
C TYR A 104 -5.71 18.96 14.58
N ILE A 105 -4.95 19.11 15.66
CA ILE A 105 -4.12 20.33 15.91
C ILE A 105 -2.88 20.31 15.02
N MET A 106 -2.28 19.11 14.79
CA MET A 106 -1.07 18.92 14.00
C MET A 106 -1.35 18.09 12.73
N PRO A 107 -2.09 18.63 11.75
CA PRO A 107 -2.55 17.85 10.59
C PRO A 107 -1.45 17.60 9.56
N THR A 108 -0.30 18.25 9.67
CA THR A 108 0.79 18.14 8.72
C THR A 108 1.99 17.40 9.32
N ARG A 109 2.67 16.59 8.49
CA ARG A 109 3.90 15.90 8.90
C ARG A 109 4.97 16.85 9.40
N VAL A 110 5.13 17.99 8.74
CA VAL A 110 6.15 18.99 9.11
C VAL A 110 5.83 19.62 10.47
N GLY A 111 4.56 19.96 10.72
CA GLY A 111 4.15 20.57 11.97
C GLY A 111 4.24 19.64 13.20
N SER A 112 4.24 18.31 12.96
CA SER A 112 4.36 17.31 14.02
C SER A 112 5.75 16.69 14.13
N SER A 113 6.73 17.17 13.36
CA SER A 113 8.09 16.62 13.38
C SER A 113 8.91 17.14 14.56
N ASN A 114 9.52 16.22 15.30
CA ASN A 114 10.52 16.51 16.31
C ASN A 114 11.90 16.07 15.82
N PHE A 115 12.91 16.90 16.02
CA PHE A 115 14.28 16.61 15.61
C PHE A 115 15.12 16.34 16.86
N ILE A 116 15.70 15.13 16.92
CA ILE A 116 16.64 14.72 17.96
C ILE A 116 17.96 14.38 17.28
N ARG A 117 19.05 14.92 17.80
CA ARG A 117 20.41 14.63 17.33
C ARG A 117 21.21 13.97 18.46
N GLU A 118 21.63 12.75 18.21
CA GLU A 118 22.43 11.96 19.13
C GLU A 118 23.70 11.48 18.42
N SER A 119 24.78 11.30 19.20
CA SER A 119 26.03 10.70 18.71
C SER A 119 26.24 9.37 19.41
N VAL A 120 26.44 8.32 18.63
CA VAL A 120 26.60 6.96 19.13
C VAL A 120 27.94 6.40 18.67
N GLU A 121 28.68 5.78 19.61
CA GLU A 121 29.93 5.08 19.32
C GLU A 121 29.62 3.74 18.60
N ILE A 122 30.23 3.51 17.45
CA ILE A 122 29.90 2.40 16.54
C ILE A 122 30.97 1.31 16.44
N SER A 123 32.08 1.41 17.18
CA SER A 123 33.22 0.46 17.06
C SER A 123 32.82 -1.00 17.31
N ALA A 124 31.90 -1.24 18.25
CA ALA A 124 31.38 -2.56 18.52
C ALA A 124 30.55 -3.10 17.33
N MET A 125 29.73 -2.26 16.73
CA MET A 125 28.93 -2.59 15.54
C MET A 125 29.82 -2.89 14.34
N GLU A 126 30.86 -2.06 14.11
CA GLU A 126 31.82 -2.30 13.03
C GLU A 126 32.58 -3.62 13.20
N ARG A 127 32.95 -3.98 14.42
CA ARG A 127 33.58 -5.27 14.72
C ARG A 127 32.63 -6.41 14.37
N TYR A 128 31.39 -6.33 14.81
CA TYR A 128 30.36 -7.32 14.49
C TYR A 128 30.16 -7.46 12.96
N ILE A 129 30.07 -6.36 12.23
CA ILE A 129 29.94 -6.37 10.76
C ILE A 129 31.15 -7.06 10.11
N ARG A 130 32.37 -6.74 10.55
CA ARG A 130 33.60 -7.39 10.04
C ARG A 130 33.61 -8.90 10.27
N GLU A 131 33.18 -9.34 11.45
CA GLU A 131 33.08 -10.78 11.79
C GLU A 131 32.04 -11.48 10.92
N LYS A 132 30.86 -10.90 10.76
CA LYS A 132 29.79 -11.45 9.92
C LYS A 132 30.18 -11.52 8.44
N ARG A 133 30.90 -10.53 7.93
CA ARG A 133 31.44 -10.56 6.57
C ARG A 133 32.38 -11.72 6.33
N LYS A 134 33.21 -12.09 7.32
CA LYS A 134 34.06 -13.29 7.25
C LYS A 134 33.26 -14.59 7.25
N GLN A 135 32.04 -14.59 7.80
CA GLN A 135 31.12 -15.74 7.83
C GLN A 135 30.26 -15.88 6.54
N GLY A 136 30.50 -15.05 5.53
CA GLY A 136 29.79 -15.14 4.25
C GLY A 136 28.75 -14.05 3.98
N PHE A 137 28.48 -13.15 4.92
CA PHE A 137 27.57 -12.01 4.74
C PHE A 137 28.30 -10.81 4.12
N THR A 138 28.79 -10.97 2.91
CA THR A 138 29.75 -10.05 2.26
C THR A 138 29.25 -8.60 2.17
N ASN A 139 27.98 -8.39 1.91
CA ASN A 139 27.35 -7.08 1.75
C ASN A 139 26.70 -6.55 3.03
N LEU A 140 26.91 -7.21 4.19
CA LEU A 140 26.38 -6.73 5.44
C LEU A 140 26.97 -5.35 5.76
N GLY A 141 26.11 -4.39 6.06
CA GLY A 141 26.50 -3.01 6.39
C GLY A 141 25.73 -2.46 7.58
N VAL A 142 26.04 -1.22 7.93
CA VAL A 142 25.42 -0.50 9.05
C VAL A 142 23.89 -0.47 8.96
N THR A 143 23.35 -0.30 7.75
CA THR A 143 21.89 -0.25 7.53
C THR A 143 21.17 -1.51 8.03
N HIS A 144 21.73 -2.70 7.83
CA HIS A 144 21.14 -3.95 8.28
C HIS A 144 21.08 -4.03 9.80
N VAL A 145 22.17 -3.63 10.47
CA VAL A 145 22.23 -3.62 11.95
C VAL A 145 21.27 -2.56 12.51
N PHE A 146 21.21 -1.39 11.87
CA PHE A 146 20.27 -0.33 12.24
C PHE A 146 18.82 -0.79 12.11
N LEU A 147 18.46 -1.47 11.03
CA LEU A 147 17.12 -2.03 10.84
C LEU A 147 16.79 -3.08 11.88
N ALA A 148 17.73 -3.95 12.22
CA ALA A 148 17.54 -4.93 13.29
C ALA A 148 17.31 -4.24 14.65
N ALA A 149 18.06 -3.19 14.95
CA ALA A 149 17.85 -2.39 16.15
C ALA A 149 16.47 -1.72 16.15
N TYR A 150 16.03 -1.18 15.00
CA TYR A 150 14.70 -0.61 14.84
C TYR A 150 13.60 -1.65 15.04
N VAL A 151 13.72 -2.84 14.47
CA VAL A 151 12.80 -3.97 14.69
C VAL A 151 12.68 -4.30 16.17
N GLN A 152 13.81 -4.37 16.89
CA GLN A 152 13.83 -4.59 18.34
C GLN A 152 13.13 -3.45 19.11
N CYS A 153 13.30 -2.20 18.67
CA CYS A 153 12.59 -1.07 19.26
C CYS A 153 11.08 -1.18 19.07
N VAL A 154 10.63 -1.58 17.86
CA VAL A 154 9.20 -1.78 17.58
C VAL A 154 8.63 -2.93 18.40
N ALA A 155 9.37 -4.03 18.54
CA ALA A 155 8.98 -5.16 19.39
C ALA A 155 8.77 -4.74 20.86
N LYS A 156 9.64 -3.87 21.37
CA LYS A 156 9.54 -3.32 22.73
C LYS A 156 8.47 -2.23 22.86
N TYR A 157 8.30 -1.41 21.84
CA TYR A 157 7.41 -0.26 21.80
C TYR A 157 6.50 -0.31 20.55
N PRO A 158 5.45 -1.14 20.54
CA PRO A 158 4.58 -1.31 19.34
C PRO A 158 3.92 -0.02 18.86
N ALA A 159 3.85 1.00 19.72
CA ALA A 159 3.35 2.33 19.34
C ALA A 159 4.19 3.02 18.24
N LEU A 160 5.44 2.62 18.03
CA LEU A 160 6.29 3.12 16.94
C LEU A 160 5.80 2.67 15.55
N ASN A 161 5.06 1.57 15.48
CA ASN A 161 4.52 1.02 14.23
C ASN A 161 3.09 1.51 13.92
N ARG A 162 2.78 2.75 14.34
CA ARG A 162 1.50 3.40 14.07
C ARG A 162 1.65 4.42 12.94
N PHE A 163 0.56 4.64 12.22
CA PHE A 163 0.49 5.67 11.19
C PHE A 163 -0.86 6.37 11.21
N LEU A 164 -0.90 7.54 10.57
CA LEU A 164 -2.11 8.34 10.42
C LEU A 164 -2.65 8.19 8.99
N SER A 165 -3.96 8.01 8.88
CA SER A 165 -4.68 8.19 7.62
C SER A 165 -5.90 9.06 7.90
N GLY A 166 -5.95 10.23 7.27
CA GLY A 166 -6.81 11.31 7.76
C GLY A 166 -6.42 11.69 9.19
N GLN A 167 -7.40 11.83 10.07
CA GLN A 167 -7.20 12.09 11.51
C GLN A 167 -7.31 10.81 12.37
N GLN A 168 -7.28 9.64 11.73
CA GLN A 168 -7.39 8.36 12.43
C GLN A 168 -6.02 7.70 12.57
N VAL A 169 -5.77 7.07 13.72
CA VAL A 169 -4.54 6.33 14.01
C VAL A 169 -4.77 4.86 13.73
N TYR A 170 -3.83 4.27 12.99
CA TYR A 170 -3.81 2.86 12.67
C TYR A 170 -2.53 2.21 13.17
N SER A 171 -2.59 0.92 13.51
CA SER A 171 -1.45 0.07 13.83
C SER A 171 -1.24 -0.94 12.70
N ARG A 172 0.02 -1.17 12.31
CA ARG A 172 0.39 -2.26 11.41
C ARG A 172 0.68 -3.56 12.15
N ASP A 173 0.53 -3.55 13.47
CA ASP A 173 0.80 -4.70 14.35
C ASP A 173 2.20 -5.30 14.06
N ASP A 174 2.31 -6.52 13.54
CA ASP A 174 3.60 -7.20 13.32
C ASP A 174 4.27 -6.87 11.97
N ASP A 175 3.57 -6.19 11.05
CA ASP A 175 4.15 -5.82 9.74
C ASP A 175 4.92 -4.50 9.84
N ILE A 176 6.23 -4.58 9.97
CA ILE A 176 7.12 -3.42 9.98
C ILE A 176 7.55 -3.13 8.55
N GLN A 177 7.08 -2.03 8.00
CA GLN A 177 7.37 -1.64 6.63
C GLN A 177 8.49 -0.61 6.58
N PHE A 178 9.56 -0.96 5.89
CA PHE A 178 10.69 -0.07 5.65
C PHE A 178 10.84 0.19 4.16
N CYS A 179 10.90 1.47 3.78
CA CYS A 179 11.09 1.89 2.40
C CYS A 179 12.42 2.63 2.26
N MET A 180 13.21 2.26 1.28
CA MET A 180 14.45 2.94 0.94
C MET A 180 14.64 3.06 -0.56
N MET A 181 15.37 4.10 -0.97
CA MET A 181 15.79 4.27 -2.36
C MET A 181 17.11 3.55 -2.60
N VAL A 182 17.20 2.84 -3.68
CA VAL A 182 18.42 2.13 -4.13
C VAL A 182 18.74 2.58 -5.54
N LYS A 183 19.99 2.94 -5.77
CA LYS A 183 20.50 3.19 -7.13
C LYS A 183 20.76 1.86 -7.83
N GLU A 184 20.35 1.76 -9.08
CA GLU A 184 20.59 0.56 -9.90
C GLU A 184 22.08 0.38 -10.17
N GLU A 185 22.78 1.50 -10.42
CA GLU A 185 24.22 1.56 -10.62
C GLU A 185 24.87 2.64 -9.74
N MET A 186 26.17 2.49 -9.48
CA MET A 186 26.96 3.48 -8.72
C MET A 186 27.43 4.62 -9.65
N SER A 187 26.50 5.23 -10.37
CA SER A 187 26.74 6.41 -11.21
C SER A 187 25.89 7.60 -10.76
N THR A 188 26.28 8.81 -11.18
CA THR A 188 25.56 10.03 -10.82
C THR A 188 24.17 10.06 -11.44
N ASP A 189 24.04 9.54 -12.66
CA ASP A 189 22.83 9.61 -13.50
C ASP A 189 22.01 8.31 -13.46
N ALA A 190 22.40 7.34 -12.60
CA ALA A 190 21.68 6.08 -12.46
C ALA A 190 20.26 6.30 -11.93
N ALA A 191 19.33 5.53 -12.49
CA ALA A 191 17.96 5.49 -12.02
C ALA A 191 17.90 5.05 -10.55
N GLU A 192 16.97 5.64 -9.80
CA GLU A 192 16.71 5.30 -8.41
C GLU A 192 15.39 4.52 -8.32
N SER A 193 15.46 3.34 -7.71
CA SER A 193 14.29 2.50 -7.49
C SER A 193 13.97 2.41 -5.99
N ALA A 194 12.67 2.47 -5.66
CA ALA A 194 12.22 2.30 -4.29
C ALA A 194 12.03 0.80 -3.97
N ILE A 195 12.67 0.33 -2.91
CA ILE A 195 12.39 -0.99 -2.34
C ILE A 195 11.55 -0.85 -1.09
N LYS A 196 10.63 -1.76 -0.91
CA LYS A 196 9.81 -1.88 0.29
C LYS A 196 10.08 -3.23 0.95
N LEU A 197 10.59 -3.18 2.17
CA LEU A 197 10.86 -4.36 2.98
C LEU A 197 9.70 -4.57 3.96
N HIS A 198 9.26 -5.80 4.09
CA HIS A 198 8.33 -6.27 5.10
C HIS A 198 9.10 -7.07 6.15
N LEU A 199 9.22 -6.49 7.34
CA LEU A 199 9.94 -7.07 8.46
C LEU A 199 8.94 -7.44 9.55
N THR A 200 9.29 -8.46 10.33
CA THR A 200 8.52 -8.89 11.50
C THR A 200 9.30 -8.59 12.78
N GLN A 201 8.61 -8.54 13.91
CA GLN A 201 9.24 -8.25 15.21
C GLN A 201 10.31 -9.27 15.63
N THR A 202 10.34 -10.45 14.98
CA THR A 202 11.28 -11.54 15.26
C THR A 202 12.45 -11.59 14.29
N ASP A 203 12.47 -10.74 13.25
CA ASP A 203 13.52 -10.79 12.24
C ASP A 203 14.91 -10.49 12.82
N SER A 204 15.85 -11.39 12.59
CA SER A 204 17.27 -11.25 12.92
C SER A 204 18.02 -10.39 11.89
N VAL A 205 19.25 -10.00 12.21
CA VAL A 205 20.13 -9.27 11.27
C VAL A 205 20.34 -10.06 9.98
N GLU A 206 20.47 -11.38 10.08
CA GLU A 206 20.67 -12.30 8.96
C GLU A 206 19.43 -12.38 8.06
N GLU A 207 18.24 -12.40 8.63
CA GLU A 207 16.98 -12.40 7.87
C GLU A 207 16.75 -11.08 7.17
N ILE A 208 17.02 -9.97 7.83
CA ILE A 208 16.96 -8.62 7.23
C ILE A 208 17.95 -8.52 6.07
N TYR A 209 19.18 -9.02 6.25
CA TYR A 209 20.19 -9.08 5.19
C TYR A 209 19.67 -9.86 3.98
N ARG A 210 19.09 -11.05 4.20
CA ARG A 210 18.55 -11.89 3.14
C ARG A 210 17.40 -11.19 2.40
N LYS A 211 16.42 -10.66 3.13
CA LYS A 211 15.26 -9.94 2.58
C LYS A 211 15.70 -8.72 1.76
N MET A 212 16.66 -7.95 2.28
CA MET A 212 17.17 -6.77 1.59
C MET A 212 17.93 -7.15 0.31
N ASN A 213 18.85 -8.11 0.36
CA ASN A 213 19.58 -8.54 -0.81
C ASN A 213 18.67 -9.10 -1.90
N GLU A 214 17.65 -9.87 -1.54
CA GLU A 214 16.67 -10.36 -2.49
C GLU A 214 15.97 -9.22 -3.24
N GLN A 215 15.54 -8.18 -2.55
CA GLN A 215 14.90 -7.03 -3.19
C GLN A 215 15.88 -6.22 -4.06
N VAL A 216 17.11 -6.01 -3.60
CA VAL A 216 18.16 -5.32 -4.36
C VAL A 216 18.53 -6.11 -5.62
N THR A 217 18.64 -7.43 -5.53
CA THR A 217 18.94 -8.29 -6.68
C THR A 217 17.81 -8.24 -7.70
N ARG A 218 16.55 -8.33 -7.26
CA ARG A 218 15.38 -8.18 -8.15
C ARG A 218 15.42 -6.89 -8.96
N ILE A 219 15.76 -5.75 -8.33
CA ILE A 219 15.85 -4.47 -9.04
C ILE A 219 16.99 -4.48 -10.07
N LYS A 220 18.15 -5.00 -9.70
CA LYS A 220 19.29 -5.09 -10.61
C LYS A 220 19.06 -6.03 -11.80
N GLU A 221 18.31 -7.11 -11.59
CA GLU A 221 17.93 -8.05 -12.64
C GLU A 221 16.80 -7.51 -13.53
N ALA A 222 15.90 -6.70 -12.97
CA ALA A 222 14.80 -6.05 -13.68
C ALA A 222 15.24 -4.81 -14.49
N SER A 223 16.55 -4.62 -14.75
CA SER A 223 17.18 -3.42 -15.29
C SER A 223 16.76 -2.98 -16.71
N ASP A 224 15.78 -3.65 -17.32
CA ASP A 224 15.09 -3.13 -18.50
C ASP A 224 13.96 -2.19 -18.07
N ALA A 225 14.29 -0.91 -17.95
CA ALA A 225 13.39 0.22 -17.72
C ALA A 225 12.34 -0.07 -16.63
N SER A 226 12.62 0.33 -15.42
CA SER A 226 11.70 0.12 -14.29
C SER A 226 10.27 0.54 -14.70
N ASP A 227 9.27 -0.26 -14.37
CA ASP A 227 7.86 0.07 -14.63
C ASP A 227 7.49 1.45 -14.05
N PHE A 228 8.27 1.90 -13.06
CA PHE A 228 8.18 3.24 -12.49
C PHE A 228 8.56 4.33 -13.50
N ASP A 229 9.64 4.16 -14.27
CA ASP A 229 10.06 5.12 -15.31
C ASP A 229 9.07 5.20 -16.46
N LYS A 230 8.50 4.07 -16.87
CA LYS A 230 7.44 4.02 -17.89
C LYS A 230 6.18 4.72 -17.38
N THR A 231 5.81 4.48 -16.13
CA THR A 231 4.67 5.12 -15.48
C THR A 231 4.91 6.62 -15.30
N ALA A 232 6.10 7.03 -14.87
CA ALA A 232 6.47 8.44 -14.74
C ALA A 232 6.46 9.18 -16.09
N LYS A 233 6.98 8.57 -17.15
CA LYS A 233 6.91 9.11 -18.52
C LYS A 233 5.46 9.22 -19.00
N LEU A 234 4.62 8.21 -18.75
CA LEU A 234 3.20 8.26 -19.09
C LEU A 234 2.47 9.37 -18.31
N LEU A 235 2.77 9.50 -17.01
CA LEU A 235 2.21 10.55 -16.16
C LEU A 235 2.67 11.96 -16.59
N SER A 236 3.89 12.10 -17.11
CA SER A 236 4.41 13.39 -17.59
C SER A 236 3.71 13.91 -18.85
N LEU A 237 3.03 13.03 -19.61
CA LEU A 237 2.21 13.39 -20.79
C LEU A 237 0.85 13.95 -20.40
N ILE A 238 0.41 13.77 -19.15
CA ILE A 238 -0.89 14.25 -18.69
C ILE A 238 -0.83 15.75 -18.41
N PRO A 239 -1.75 16.56 -18.97
CA PRO A 239 -1.83 17.98 -18.65
C PRO A 239 -1.93 18.21 -17.14
N GLY A 240 -1.17 19.17 -16.62
CA GLY A 240 -1.02 19.39 -15.16
C GLY A 240 -2.35 19.60 -14.42
N VAL A 241 -3.38 20.11 -15.08
CA VAL A 241 -4.72 20.29 -14.49
C VAL A 241 -5.37 18.93 -14.24
N VAL A 242 -5.30 18.03 -15.22
CA VAL A 242 -5.83 16.66 -15.11
C VAL A 242 -5.06 15.89 -14.06
N PHE A 243 -3.74 16.05 -14.04
CA PHE A 243 -2.88 15.41 -13.02
C PHE A 243 -3.23 15.87 -11.59
N LYS A 244 -3.46 17.18 -11.39
CA LYS A 244 -3.91 17.71 -10.10
C LYS A 244 -5.26 17.11 -9.67
N PHE A 245 -6.19 16.97 -10.61
CA PHE A 245 -7.49 16.34 -10.34
C PHE A 245 -7.33 14.87 -9.95
N VAL A 246 -6.53 14.10 -10.69
CA VAL A 246 -6.25 12.69 -10.38
C VAL A 246 -5.62 12.55 -8.99
N VAL A 247 -4.61 13.37 -8.68
CA VAL A 247 -3.96 13.36 -7.35
C VAL A 247 -4.96 13.76 -6.25
N TRP A 248 -5.85 14.71 -6.53
CA TRP A 248 -6.90 15.08 -5.58
C TRP A 248 -7.87 13.93 -5.33
N VAL A 249 -8.32 13.24 -6.39
CA VAL A 249 -9.17 12.04 -6.27
C VAL A 249 -8.47 10.96 -5.45
N LEU A 250 -7.19 10.66 -5.75
CA LEU A 250 -6.41 9.67 -5.00
C LEU A 250 -6.30 10.04 -3.52
N LYS A 251 -6.09 11.32 -3.20
CA LYS A 251 -6.07 11.79 -1.81
C LYS A 251 -7.41 11.61 -1.11
N VAL A 252 -8.52 11.92 -1.80
CA VAL A 252 -9.87 11.70 -1.25
C VAL A 252 -10.15 10.22 -1.04
N MET A 253 -9.67 9.36 -1.94
CA MET A 253 -9.80 7.91 -1.81
C MET A 253 -8.94 7.33 -0.67
N ASP A 254 -7.81 7.95 -0.37
CA ASP A 254 -6.92 7.52 0.73
C ASP A 254 -7.35 8.10 2.10
N TYR A 255 -8.24 9.08 2.10
CA TYR A 255 -8.80 9.71 3.30
C TYR A 255 -9.91 8.84 3.92
#